data_3aed5419700796718a2342f00ae50e54
#
_entry.id   3aed5419700796718a2342f00ae50e54
#
_cell.length_a   1.000
_cell.length_b   1.000
_cell.length_c   1.000
_cell.angle_alpha   90.00
_cell.angle_beta   90.00
_cell.angle_gamma   90.00
#
_symmetry.space_group_name_H-M   'P 1'
#
loop_
_entity.id
_entity.type
_entity.pdbx_description
1 polymer ?
#
loop_
_entity_poly.entity_id
_entity_poly.type
_entity_poly.pdbx_seq_one_letter_code
_entity_poly.pdbx_strand_id
1 'polypeptide(L)'
;MPTKNKTKLKGGEFILKESLSEEIFTPEDFSEEQLMMKETIIDFMDREIWPDKMKYEEKNYDLTVQAMKKIGELGLLGVSLEEKYGGMGMDFVSTMLAVDYVSGVSGSVATAYGAHTGIAILPIYLF
;
A
#
# COMPACT_ATOMS: atom_id res chain seq x y z
N MET A 1 24.72 -8.44 -19.46
CA MET A 1 23.82 -8.46 -20.65
C MET A 1 22.74 -7.43 -20.40
N PRO A 2 22.41 -6.51 -21.31
CA PRO A 2 21.35 -5.55 -21.08
C PRO A 2 20.02 -6.29 -21.08
N THR A 3 19.33 -6.30 -19.95
CA THR A 3 17.95 -6.77 -19.83
C THR A 3 17.09 -5.93 -20.77
N LYS A 4 16.64 -6.52 -21.88
CA LYS A 4 15.59 -5.94 -22.70
C LYS A 4 14.41 -5.64 -21.76
N ASN A 5 14.04 -4.37 -21.68
CA ASN A 5 12.84 -3.92 -20.98
C ASN A 5 11.64 -4.55 -21.70
N LYS A 6 11.28 -5.77 -21.33
CA LYS A 6 10.09 -6.45 -21.85
C LYS A 6 8.88 -5.75 -21.23
N THR A 7 7.96 -5.36 -22.07
CA THR A 7 6.70 -4.75 -21.60
C THR A 7 5.91 -5.81 -20.85
N LYS A 8 5.71 -5.61 -19.56
CA LYS A 8 4.87 -6.48 -18.73
C LYS A 8 3.40 -6.37 -19.16
N LEU A 9 2.68 -7.47 -19.06
CA LEU A 9 1.24 -7.50 -19.28
C LEU A 9 0.52 -6.63 -18.24
N LYS A 10 -0.57 -5.99 -18.67
CA LYS A 10 -1.36 -5.10 -17.80
C LYS A 10 -2.50 -5.85 -17.13
N GLY A 11 -2.66 -5.64 -15.83
CA GLY A 11 -3.77 -6.18 -15.06
C GLY A 11 -3.95 -7.68 -15.24
N GLY A 12 -5.16 -8.13 -15.55
CA GLY A 12 -5.51 -9.53 -15.75
C GLY A 12 -5.30 -10.07 -17.17
N GLU A 13 -4.54 -9.41 -18.03
CA GLU A 13 -4.34 -9.87 -19.42
C GLU A 13 -3.79 -11.30 -19.51
N PHE A 14 -2.99 -11.73 -18.52
CA PHE A 14 -2.45 -13.08 -18.45
C PHE A 14 -3.54 -14.17 -18.32
N ILE A 15 -4.76 -13.81 -17.91
CA ILE A 15 -5.92 -14.71 -17.85
C ILE A 15 -6.53 -14.92 -19.24
N LEU A 16 -6.40 -13.92 -20.12
CA LEU A 16 -7.07 -13.84 -21.42
C LEU A 16 -6.15 -14.16 -22.61
N LYS A 17 -4.85 -14.09 -22.43
CA LYS A 17 -3.83 -14.23 -23.48
C LYS A 17 -2.86 -15.35 -23.14
N GLU A 18 -2.40 -16.04 -24.16
CA GLU A 18 -1.18 -16.85 -24.04
C GLU A 18 -0.02 -15.91 -23.70
N SER A 19 0.67 -16.19 -22.61
CA SER A 19 1.73 -15.34 -22.09
C SER A 19 2.87 -16.17 -21.52
N LEU A 20 4.07 -15.65 -21.64
CA LEU A 20 5.24 -16.24 -21.00
C LEU A 20 5.33 -15.76 -19.54
N SER A 21 5.87 -16.59 -18.65
CA SER A 21 6.03 -16.25 -17.23
C SER A 21 6.80 -14.93 -17.02
N GLU A 22 7.76 -14.65 -17.87
CA GLU A 22 8.58 -13.42 -17.83
C GLU A 22 7.84 -12.14 -18.23
N GLU A 23 6.63 -12.25 -18.80
CA GLU A 23 5.76 -11.13 -19.16
C GLU A 23 4.79 -10.77 -18.04
N ILE A 24 4.65 -11.64 -17.04
CA ILE A 24 3.77 -11.43 -15.88
C ILE A 24 4.55 -10.64 -14.82
N PHE A 25 3.89 -9.63 -14.24
CA PHE A 25 4.46 -8.90 -13.10
C PHE A 25 4.36 -9.75 -11.83
N THR A 26 5.46 -9.89 -11.13
CA THR A 26 5.56 -10.70 -9.91
C THR A 26 6.27 -9.90 -8.80
N PRO A 27 6.26 -10.36 -7.54
CA PRO A 27 6.96 -9.66 -6.45
C PRO A 27 8.46 -9.44 -6.68
N GLU A 28 9.09 -10.26 -7.52
CA GLU A 28 10.50 -10.10 -7.90
C GLU A 28 10.75 -8.90 -8.82
N ASP A 29 9.68 -8.32 -9.37
CA ASP A 29 9.73 -7.13 -10.24
C ASP A 29 9.56 -5.81 -9.45
N PHE A 30 9.38 -5.85 -8.13
CA PHE A 30 9.26 -4.63 -7.33
C PHE A 30 10.54 -3.80 -7.43
N SER A 31 10.37 -2.48 -7.54
CA SER A 31 11.46 -1.53 -7.52
C SER A 31 12.12 -1.44 -6.14
N GLU A 32 13.34 -0.93 -6.08
CA GLU A 32 14.03 -0.68 -4.79
C GLU A 32 13.20 0.24 -3.88
N GLU A 33 12.55 1.25 -4.44
CA GLU A 33 11.68 2.18 -3.72
C GLU A 33 10.45 1.46 -3.13
N GLN A 34 9.81 0.58 -3.90
CA GLN A 34 8.70 -0.25 -3.43
C GLN A 34 9.14 -1.20 -2.31
N LEU A 35 10.32 -1.80 -2.43
CA LEU A 35 10.87 -2.67 -1.40
C LEU A 35 11.21 -1.88 -0.11
N MET A 36 11.77 -0.69 -0.21
CA MET A 36 12.02 0.17 0.95
C MET A 36 10.73 0.59 1.64
N MET A 37 9.71 0.96 0.88
CA MET A 37 8.37 1.27 1.43
C MET A 37 7.78 0.04 2.15
N LYS A 38 7.85 -1.14 1.55
CA LYS A 38 7.43 -2.40 2.14
C LYS A 38 8.10 -2.64 3.51
N GLU A 39 9.43 -2.55 3.58
CA GLU A 39 10.17 -2.76 4.83
C GLU A 39 9.76 -1.73 5.90
N THR A 40 9.57 -0.47 5.52
CA THR A 40 9.08 0.58 6.41
C THR A 40 7.71 0.24 6.99
N ILE A 41 6.79 -0.27 6.15
CA ILE A 41 5.45 -0.67 6.60
C ILE A 41 5.52 -1.85 7.56
N ILE A 42 6.29 -2.88 7.23
CA ILE A 42 6.46 -4.07 8.08
C ILE A 42 6.98 -3.65 9.45
N ASP A 43 8.06 -2.88 9.49
CA ASP A 43 8.66 -2.37 10.74
C ASP A 43 7.65 -1.58 11.59
N PHE A 44 6.88 -0.70 10.94
CA PHE A 44 5.85 0.07 11.62
C PHE A 44 4.74 -0.82 12.18
N MET A 45 4.22 -1.74 11.37
CA MET A 45 3.12 -2.62 11.78
C MET A 45 3.53 -3.53 12.93
N ASP A 46 4.76 -4.05 12.91
CA ASP A 46 5.29 -4.93 13.95
C ASP A 46 5.54 -4.19 15.28
N ARG A 47 6.00 -2.95 15.22
CA ARG A 47 6.33 -2.17 16.43
C ARG A 47 5.14 -1.44 17.03
N GLU A 48 4.27 -0.90 16.20
CA GLU A 48 3.24 0.05 16.63
C GLU A 48 1.84 -0.57 16.68
N ILE A 49 1.56 -1.57 15.84
CA ILE A 49 0.21 -2.12 15.72
C ILE A 49 0.11 -3.51 16.34
N TRP A 50 1.04 -4.40 16.03
CA TRP A 50 1.02 -5.78 16.48
C TRP A 50 0.91 -5.95 18.01
N PRO A 51 1.65 -5.20 18.86
CA PRO A 51 1.57 -5.37 20.30
C PRO A 51 0.20 -5.10 20.89
N ASP A 52 -0.55 -4.21 20.26
CA ASP A 52 -1.85 -3.73 20.72
C ASP A 52 -3.02 -4.20 19.84
N LYS A 53 -2.81 -5.17 18.95
CA LYS A 53 -3.81 -5.58 17.96
C LYS A 53 -5.19 -5.88 18.55
N MET A 54 -5.25 -6.50 19.72
CA MET A 54 -6.51 -6.82 20.38
C MET A 54 -7.28 -5.58 20.81
N LYS A 55 -6.57 -4.51 21.22
CA LYS A 55 -7.20 -3.23 21.59
C LYS A 55 -7.87 -2.56 20.39
N TYR A 56 -7.29 -2.71 19.19
CA TYR A 56 -7.92 -2.22 17.96
C TYR A 56 -9.21 -3.00 17.66
N GLU A 57 -9.19 -4.32 17.79
CA GLU A 57 -10.37 -5.17 17.56
C GLU A 57 -11.47 -4.93 18.62
N GLU A 58 -11.12 -4.51 19.84
CA GLU A 58 -12.03 -4.07 20.90
C GLU A 58 -12.57 -2.64 20.68
N LYS A 59 -12.32 -2.06 19.50
CA LYS A 59 -12.80 -0.73 19.09
C LYS A 59 -12.24 0.43 19.93
N ASN A 60 -10.98 0.36 20.31
CA ASN A 60 -10.29 1.52 20.88
C ASN A 60 -10.04 2.55 19.77
N TYR A 61 -11.01 3.43 19.55
CA TYR A 61 -10.96 4.43 18.48
C TYR A 61 -9.85 5.46 18.67
N ASP A 62 -9.51 5.82 19.90
CA ASP A 62 -8.41 6.77 20.18
C ASP A 62 -7.08 6.18 19.71
N LEU A 63 -6.87 4.90 19.95
CA LEU A 63 -5.69 4.19 19.48
C LEU A 63 -5.65 4.11 17.95
N THR A 64 -6.80 3.85 17.32
CA THR A 64 -6.92 3.84 15.86
C THR A 64 -6.59 5.19 15.24
N VAL A 65 -7.08 6.29 15.84
CA VAL A 65 -6.74 7.65 15.38
C VAL A 65 -5.25 7.95 15.52
N GLN A 66 -4.61 7.50 16.60
CA GLN A 66 -3.17 7.65 16.78
C GLN A 66 -2.37 6.86 15.74
N ALA A 67 -2.79 5.62 15.45
CA ALA A 67 -2.19 4.81 14.40
C ALA A 67 -2.29 5.49 13.03
N MET A 68 -3.48 6.00 12.68
CA MET A 68 -3.69 6.71 11.41
C MET A 68 -2.81 7.97 11.28
N LYS A 69 -2.61 8.73 12.37
CA LYS A 69 -1.69 9.87 12.38
C LYS A 69 -0.27 9.44 12.09
N LYS A 70 0.22 8.39 12.75
CA LYS A 70 1.58 7.86 12.52
C LYS A 70 1.75 7.32 11.10
N ILE A 71 0.75 6.63 10.56
CA ILE A 71 0.72 6.18 9.16
C ILE A 71 0.81 7.39 8.21
N GLY A 72 0.12 8.49 8.55
CA GLY A 72 0.20 9.75 7.81
C GLY A 72 1.58 10.41 7.87
N GLU A 73 2.24 10.40 9.02
CA GLU A 73 3.60 10.92 9.20
C GLU A 73 4.63 10.17 8.35
N LEU A 74 4.38 8.89 8.06
CA LEU A 74 5.16 8.08 7.13
C LEU A 74 4.82 8.35 5.65
N GLY A 75 3.85 9.22 5.35
CA GLY A 75 3.39 9.52 3.98
C GLY A 75 2.43 8.46 3.40
N LEU A 76 2.18 7.37 4.12
CA LEU A 76 1.45 6.21 3.60
C LEU A 76 -0.03 6.47 3.33
N LEU A 77 -0.62 7.56 3.85
CA LEU A 77 -2.00 7.95 3.54
C LEU A 77 -2.14 8.59 2.16
N GLY A 78 -1.02 8.98 1.52
CA GLY A 78 -1.00 9.66 0.23
C GLY A 78 -0.11 8.99 -0.82
N VAL A 79 0.06 7.67 -0.80
CA VAL A 79 0.99 6.95 -1.68
C VAL A 79 0.79 7.30 -3.15
N SER A 80 -0.46 7.32 -3.64
CA SER A 80 -0.80 7.61 -5.05
C SER A 80 -1.10 9.08 -5.34
N LEU A 81 -1.13 9.94 -4.33
CA LEU A 81 -1.38 11.36 -4.58
C LEU A 81 -0.14 12.04 -5.14
N GLU A 82 -0.33 12.99 -6.04
CA GLU A 82 0.76 13.81 -6.57
C GLU A 82 1.47 14.58 -5.43
N GLU A 83 2.77 14.78 -5.57
CA GLU A 83 3.60 15.51 -4.60
C GLU A 83 3.09 16.94 -4.32
N LYS A 84 2.51 17.62 -5.33
CA LYS A 84 1.92 18.96 -5.17
C LYS A 84 0.79 19.02 -4.14
N TYR A 85 0.18 17.87 -3.81
CA TYR A 85 -0.85 17.72 -2.78
C TYR A 85 -0.31 17.05 -1.51
N GLY A 86 1.01 16.92 -1.38
CA GLY A 86 1.66 16.31 -0.23
C GLY A 86 1.69 14.78 -0.28
N GLY A 87 1.43 14.17 -1.43
CA GLY A 87 1.53 12.73 -1.62
C GLY A 87 2.92 12.27 -2.02
N MET A 88 3.08 10.97 -2.20
CA MET A 88 4.35 10.34 -2.61
C MET A 88 4.49 10.21 -4.13
N GLY A 89 3.43 10.43 -4.92
CA GLY A 89 3.45 10.34 -6.38
C GLY A 89 3.72 8.93 -6.93
N MET A 90 3.55 7.90 -6.11
CA MET A 90 3.86 6.53 -6.50
C MET A 90 2.72 5.89 -7.33
N ASP A 91 3.03 4.79 -7.98
CA ASP A 91 2.11 4.09 -8.85
C ASP A 91 1.05 3.25 -8.10
N PHE A 92 0.13 2.65 -8.88
CA PHE A 92 -0.93 1.82 -8.32
C PHE A 92 -0.40 0.53 -7.67
N VAL A 93 0.70 -0.03 -8.18
CA VAL A 93 1.34 -1.22 -7.58
C VAL A 93 1.82 -0.90 -6.18
N SER A 94 2.46 0.26 -5.99
CA SER A 94 2.90 0.76 -4.69
C SER A 94 1.72 0.96 -3.72
N THR A 95 0.61 1.49 -4.21
CA THR A 95 -0.62 1.63 -3.41
C THR A 95 -1.14 0.26 -2.94
N MET A 96 -1.21 -0.71 -3.83
CA MET A 96 -1.66 -2.07 -3.48
C MET A 96 -0.70 -2.76 -2.52
N LEU A 97 0.59 -2.57 -2.70
CA LEU A 97 1.62 -3.07 -1.79
C LEU A 97 1.44 -2.50 -0.37
N ALA A 98 1.21 -1.19 -0.26
CA ALA A 98 0.94 -0.55 1.03
C ALA A 98 -0.35 -1.09 1.68
N VAL A 99 -1.43 -1.24 0.92
CA VAL A 99 -2.69 -1.83 1.40
C VAL A 99 -2.49 -3.24 1.93
N ASP A 100 -1.77 -4.09 1.20
CA ASP A 100 -1.53 -5.48 1.56
C ASP A 100 -0.83 -5.59 2.93
N TYR A 101 0.29 -4.90 3.08
CA TYR A 101 1.08 -4.98 4.33
C TYR A 101 0.42 -4.27 5.52
N VAL A 102 -0.24 -3.14 5.32
CA VAL A 102 -1.02 -2.49 6.40
C VAL A 102 -2.19 -3.39 6.84
N SER A 103 -2.80 -4.10 5.91
CA SER A 103 -3.96 -4.96 6.21
C SER A 103 -3.60 -6.28 6.91
N GLY A 104 -2.36 -6.70 6.84
CA GLY A 104 -1.93 -8.02 7.32
C GLY A 104 -1.96 -8.21 8.85
N VAL A 105 -2.03 -7.14 9.63
CA VAL A 105 -1.89 -7.20 11.10
C VAL A 105 -3.22 -7.04 11.83
N SER A 106 -4.04 -6.06 11.46
CA SER A 106 -5.32 -5.76 12.14
C SER A 106 -6.38 -5.36 11.13
N GLY A 107 -7.53 -6.04 11.19
CA GLY A 107 -8.69 -5.72 10.35
C GLY A 107 -9.26 -4.33 10.64
N SER A 108 -9.22 -3.90 11.88
CA SER A 108 -9.69 -2.56 12.28
C SER A 108 -8.82 -1.45 11.69
N VAL A 109 -7.49 -1.58 11.77
CA VAL A 109 -6.55 -0.63 11.15
C VAL A 109 -6.65 -0.67 9.63
N ALA A 110 -6.75 -1.86 9.04
CA ALA A 110 -6.95 -2.06 7.60
C ALA A 110 -8.19 -1.32 7.08
N THR A 111 -9.31 -1.45 7.80
CA THR A 111 -10.57 -0.79 7.44
C THR A 111 -10.43 0.73 7.50
N ALA A 112 -9.82 1.27 8.56
CA ALA A 112 -9.59 2.71 8.71
C ALA A 112 -8.67 3.24 7.60
N TYR A 113 -7.60 2.53 7.29
CA TYR A 113 -6.66 2.87 6.23
C TYR A 113 -7.33 2.85 4.85
N GLY A 114 -8.03 1.78 4.50
CA GLY A 114 -8.70 1.63 3.20
C GLY A 114 -9.85 2.63 3.02
N ALA A 115 -10.62 2.92 4.08
CA ALA A 115 -11.66 3.95 4.04
C ALA A 115 -11.06 5.34 3.81
N HIS A 116 -9.95 5.66 4.46
CA HIS A 116 -9.28 6.95 4.29
C HIS A 116 -8.68 7.10 2.90
N THR A 117 -7.87 6.15 2.47
CA THR A 117 -7.10 6.25 1.20
C THR A 117 -7.97 6.02 -0.03
N GLY A 118 -8.87 5.02 0.00
CA GLY A 118 -9.68 4.63 -1.15
C GLY A 118 -11.01 5.36 -1.24
N ILE A 119 -11.75 5.48 -0.12
CA ILE A 119 -13.13 5.99 -0.13
C ILE A 119 -13.17 7.51 0.12
N ALA A 120 -12.28 8.04 0.96
CA ALA A 120 -12.29 9.46 1.28
C ALA A 120 -11.38 10.29 0.35
N ILE A 121 -10.08 10.04 0.36
CA ILE A 121 -9.11 10.88 -0.37
C ILE A 121 -9.26 10.73 -1.89
N LEU A 122 -9.34 9.51 -2.38
CA LEU A 122 -9.31 9.27 -3.83
C LEU A 122 -10.46 9.93 -4.59
N PRO A 123 -11.73 9.88 -4.16
CA PRO A 123 -12.80 10.62 -4.79
C PRO A 123 -12.57 12.15 -4.78
N ILE A 124 -12.13 12.72 -3.65
CA ILE A 124 -11.84 14.17 -3.56
C ILE A 124 -10.70 14.56 -4.52
N TYR A 125 -9.73 13.69 -4.71
CA TYR A 125 -8.61 13.93 -5.61
C TYR A 125 -9.01 13.86 -7.10
N LEU A 126 -9.96 12.97 -7.44
CA LEU A 126 -10.35 12.72 -8.84
C LEU A 126 -11.46 13.66 -9.33
N PHE A 127 -12.27 14.26 -8.45
CA PHE A 127 -13.45 15.07 -8.76
C PHE A 127 -13.45 16.43 -8.06
#